data_3aa993401d1075e45634c6d4efc5510b
#
_entry.id   3aa993401d1075e45634c6d4efc5510b
#
_cell.length_a   1.000
_cell.length_b   1.000
_cell.length_c   1.000
_cell.angle_alpha   90.00
_cell.angle_beta   90.00
_cell.angle_gamma   90.00
#
_symmetry.space_group_name_H-M   'P 1'
#
loop_
_entity.id
_entity.type
_entity.pdbx_description
1 polymer ?
#
loop_
_entity_poly.entity_id
_entity_poly.type
_entity_poly.pdbx_seq_one_letter_code
_entity_poly.pdbx_strand_id
1 'polypeptide(L)'
;MNEENYLDEIILEMIDQVESPGATGAVEATPEKKRDEIPPEERTIYTGLKIEGLWIEFEERFFLGGRFAMMIPQFFTNMDEESAKIKYPMEQRPETILTDPTGAVNFLLSDLEQEITNDDAEMVRDNLLTIMRRVNPGIRPQSTGKEIIGDKNVAYVEFSNPTMDGKLYNLMFFLEAEGKALMGSFNCPTKSLKYWKKPAFEMMQSLRVIELEIIN
;
A
#
# COMPACT_ATOMS: atom_id res chain seq x y z
N MET A 1 -2.91 7.31 -31.24
CA MET A 1 -3.67 6.58 -30.20
C MET A 1 -3.12 7.11 -28.91
N ASN A 2 -3.94 7.77 -28.07
CA ASN A 2 -3.48 8.39 -26.83
C ASN A 2 -3.25 7.30 -25.78
N GLU A 3 -2.15 7.39 -25.03
CA GLU A 3 -1.82 6.48 -23.93
C GLU A 3 -2.92 6.42 -22.84
N GLU A 4 -3.71 7.47 -22.69
CA GLU A 4 -4.86 7.52 -21.77
C GLU A 4 -5.97 6.51 -22.13
N ASN A 5 -6.26 6.30 -23.41
CA ASN A 5 -7.28 5.33 -23.85
C ASN A 5 -6.85 3.87 -23.66
N TYR A 6 -5.55 3.59 -23.66
CA TYR A 6 -5.03 2.24 -23.50
C TYR A 6 -5.12 1.74 -22.05
N LEU A 7 -4.95 2.64 -21.09
CA LEU A 7 -5.12 2.34 -19.66
C LEU A 7 -6.57 2.05 -19.28
N ASP A 8 -7.51 2.81 -19.86
CA ASP A 8 -8.93 2.62 -19.62
C ASP A 8 -9.42 1.26 -20.18
N GLU A 9 -8.90 0.82 -21.31
CA GLU A 9 -9.22 -0.49 -21.92
C GLU A 9 -8.69 -1.66 -21.07
N ILE A 10 -7.45 -1.58 -20.58
CA ILE A 10 -6.87 -2.65 -19.73
C ILE A 10 -7.61 -2.78 -18.40
N ILE A 11 -7.99 -1.67 -17.79
CA ILE A 11 -8.72 -1.69 -16.51
C ILE A 11 -10.15 -2.22 -16.71
N LEU A 12 -10.80 -1.86 -17.81
CA LEU A 12 -12.13 -2.39 -18.15
C LEU A 12 -12.10 -3.89 -18.47
N GLU A 13 -11.10 -4.39 -19.20
CA GLU A 13 -10.93 -5.82 -19.45
C GLU A 13 -10.65 -6.62 -18.18
N MET A 14 -9.91 -6.05 -17.21
CA MET A 14 -9.64 -6.72 -15.92
C MET A 14 -10.87 -6.75 -15.01
N ILE A 15 -11.73 -5.73 -15.06
CA ILE A 15 -13.00 -5.71 -14.31
C ILE A 15 -13.96 -6.78 -14.88
N ASP A 16 -14.01 -6.96 -16.18
CA ASP A 16 -14.85 -7.98 -16.85
C ASP A 16 -14.36 -9.43 -16.59
N GLN A 17 -13.05 -9.64 -16.34
CA GLN A 17 -12.50 -10.98 -16.04
C GLN A 17 -12.68 -11.41 -14.58
N VAL A 18 -13.06 -10.52 -13.67
CA VAL A 18 -13.34 -10.84 -12.25
C VAL A 18 -14.75 -11.45 -12.07
N GLU A 19 -15.60 -11.43 -13.07
CA GLU A 19 -16.92 -12.10 -13.05
C GLU A 19 -16.87 -13.59 -13.38
N SER A 20 -16.02 -14.39 -12.71
CA SER A 20 -16.10 -15.85 -12.78
C SER A 20 -16.19 -16.47 -11.37
N PRO A 21 -17.12 -17.42 -11.15
CA PRO A 21 -17.67 -17.73 -9.83
C PRO A 21 -16.77 -18.68 -9.05
N GLY A 22 -16.38 -18.29 -7.85
CA GLY A 22 -15.71 -19.23 -6.95
C GLY A 22 -15.09 -18.67 -5.68
N ALA A 23 -15.67 -17.66 -5.05
CA ALA A 23 -15.32 -17.32 -3.66
C ALA A 23 -16.57 -16.85 -2.93
N THR A 24 -17.06 -17.69 -2.03
CA THR A 24 -18.16 -17.40 -1.11
C THR A 24 -17.70 -16.41 -0.05
N GLY A 25 -18.09 -15.19 -0.25
CA GLY A 25 -17.91 -14.07 0.67
C GLY A 25 -18.38 -12.81 -0.03
N ALA A 26 -19.70 -12.73 -0.33
CA ALA A 26 -20.28 -11.62 -1.03
C ALA A 26 -20.18 -10.34 -0.19
N VAL A 27 -19.19 -9.53 -0.48
CA VAL A 27 -19.30 -8.08 -0.30
C VAL A 27 -20.14 -7.61 -1.49
N GLU A 28 -21.38 -7.19 -1.24
CA GLU A 28 -22.25 -6.63 -2.28
C GLU A 28 -21.53 -5.42 -2.89
N ALA A 29 -21.13 -5.54 -4.15
CA ALA A 29 -20.58 -4.43 -4.91
C ALA A 29 -21.59 -3.27 -4.89
N THR A 30 -21.15 -2.09 -4.45
CA THR A 30 -22.01 -0.92 -4.38
C THR A 30 -22.49 -0.57 -5.80
N PRO A 31 -23.80 -0.59 -6.11
CA PRO A 31 -24.30 -0.30 -7.45
C PRO A 31 -23.83 1.08 -7.93
N GLU A 32 -23.47 1.23 -9.19
CA GLU A 32 -22.95 2.48 -9.78
C GLU A 32 -23.78 3.72 -9.42
N LYS A 33 -25.11 3.61 -9.39
CA LYS A 33 -26.02 4.69 -8.99
C LYS A 33 -25.81 5.18 -7.55
N LYS A 34 -25.35 4.31 -6.63
CA LYS A 34 -25.05 4.70 -5.24
C LYS A 34 -23.69 5.39 -5.10
N ARG A 35 -22.76 5.17 -6.04
CA ARG A 35 -21.41 5.75 -6.01
C ARG A 35 -21.42 7.27 -6.19
N ASP A 36 -22.28 7.78 -7.09
CA ASP A 36 -22.42 9.22 -7.35
C ASP A 36 -23.20 9.95 -6.24
N GLU A 37 -23.95 9.22 -5.42
CA GLU A 37 -24.71 9.77 -4.28
C GLU A 37 -23.81 10.05 -3.06
N ILE A 38 -22.60 9.47 -2.99
CA ILE A 38 -21.65 9.70 -1.90
C ILE A 38 -20.97 11.05 -2.13
N PRO A 39 -21.15 12.05 -1.24
CA PRO A 39 -20.45 13.32 -1.35
C PRO A 39 -18.92 13.12 -1.38
N PRO A 40 -18.17 13.91 -2.17
CA PRO A 40 -16.71 13.77 -2.28
C PRO A 40 -15.97 13.79 -0.93
N GLU A 41 -16.46 14.55 0.04
CA GLU A 41 -15.91 14.66 1.40
C GLU A 41 -16.11 13.39 2.25
N GLU A 42 -17.13 12.57 1.94
CA GLU A 42 -17.44 11.31 2.63
C GLU A 42 -16.78 10.09 1.97
N ARG A 43 -16.10 10.29 0.84
CA ARG A 43 -15.40 9.22 0.13
C ARG A 43 -14.11 8.85 0.83
N THR A 44 -14.01 7.59 1.22
CA THR A 44 -12.87 6.97 1.89
C THR A 44 -12.56 5.62 1.26
N ILE A 45 -11.49 4.98 1.70
CA ILE A 45 -11.20 3.59 1.28
C ILE A 45 -12.31 2.60 1.68
N TYR A 46 -13.20 2.95 2.61
CA TYR A 46 -14.32 2.10 3.02
C TYR A 46 -15.59 2.32 2.18
N THR A 47 -15.72 3.46 1.54
CA THR A 47 -16.89 3.81 0.71
C THR A 47 -16.56 3.82 -0.78
N GLY A 48 -15.31 3.68 -1.13
CA GLY A 48 -14.78 3.85 -2.48
C GLY A 48 -14.34 5.29 -2.77
N LEU A 49 -13.35 5.41 -3.64
CA LEU A 49 -12.70 6.68 -4.00
C LEU A 49 -12.62 6.83 -5.53
N LYS A 50 -12.74 8.07 -5.99
CA LYS A 50 -12.45 8.40 -7.38
C LYS A 50 -10.98 8.81 -7.52
N ILE A 51 -10.17 7.93 -8.11
CA ILE A 51 -8.73 8.10 -8.31
C ILE A 51 -8.47 8.16 -9.81
N GLU A 52 -7.85 9.24 -10.30
CA GLU A 52 -7.54 9.47 -11.72
C GLU A 52 -8.76 9.33 -12.66
N GLY A 53 -9.96 9.63 -12.15
CA GLY A 53 -11.20 9.52 -12.90
C GLY A 53 -11.94 8.19 -12.72
N LEU A 54 -11.28 7.15 -12.25
CA LEU A 54 -11.84 5.82 -12.04
C LEU A 54 -12.38 5.66 -10.62
N TRP A 55 -13.45 4.89 -10.46
CA TRP A 55 -13.95 4.49 -9.16
C TRP A 55 -13.16 3.29 -8.66
N ILE A 56 -12.52 3.44 -7.49
CA ILE A 56 -11.70 2.41 -6.87
C ILE A 56 -12.38 1.95 -5.59
N GLU A 57 -12.59 0.65 -5.50
CA GLU A 57 -13.04 -0.05 -4.31
C GLU A 57 -11.84 -0.72 -3.63
N PHE A 58 -11.93 -0.83 -2.30
CA PHE A 58 -10.89 -1.42 -1.47
C PHE A 58 -11.49 -2.62 -0.74
N GLU A 59 -10.65 -3.58 -0.44
CA GLU A 59 -11.00 -4.76 0.36
C GLU A 59 -9.97 -4.99 1.45
N GLU A 60 -10.38 -5.60 2.55
CA GLU A 60 -9.45 -6.03 3.57
C GLU A 60 -8.70 -7.28 3.09
N ARG A 61 -7.37 -7.18 3.05
CA ARG A 61 -6.50 -8.30 2.73
C ARG A 61 -5.66 -8.71 3.93
N PHE A 62 -5.40 -10.01 4.03
CA PHE A 62 -4.60 -10.62 5.07
C PHE A 62 -3.23 -10.98 4.53
N PHE A 63 -2.19 -10.72 5.32
CA PHE A 63 -0.80 -10.92 4.96
C PHE A 63 -0.07 -11.70 6.06
N LEU A 64 1.12 -12.20 5.76
CA LEU A 64 2.01 -12.87 6.70
C LEU A 64 1.30 -14.02 7.46
N GLY A 65 0.58 -14.87 6.70
CA GLY A 65 -0.15 -15.98 7.30
C GLY A 65 -1.36 -15.57 8.14
N GLY A 66 -1.95 -14.41 7.89
CA GLY A 66 -3.12 -13.90 8.61
C GLY A 66 -2.80 -13.01 9.80
N ARG A 67 -1.51 -12.76 10.09
CA ARG A 67 -1.04 -11.95 11.23
C ARG A 67 -1.20 -10.43 11.04
N PHE A 68 -1.40 -10.00 9.81
CA PHE A 68 -1.53 -8.60 9.45
C PHE A 68 -2.67 -8.41 8.47
N ALA A 69 -3.52 -7.43 8.67
CA ALA A 69 -4.61 -7.09 7.76
C ALA A 69 -4.61 -5.59 7.45
N MET A 70 -5.03 -5.25 6.24
CA MET A 70 -5.07 -3.87 5.77
C MET A 70 -6.01 -3.74 4.57
N MET A 71 -6.67 -2.58 4.43
CA MET A 71 -7.46 -2.25 3.24
C MET A 71 -6.53 -1.98 2.05
N ILE A 72 -6.76 -2.68 0.95
CA ILE A 72 -5.97 -2.60 -0.29
C ILE A 72 -6.93 -2.42 -1.48
N PRO A 73 -6.60 -1.65 -2.53
CA PRO A 73 -7.41 -1.60 -3.74
C PRO A 73 -7.67 -2.99 -4.30
N GLN A 74 -8.93 -3.30 -4.63
CA GLN A 74 -9.33 -4.64 -5.08
C GLN A 74 -8.54 -5.12 -6.31
N PHE A 75 -8.20 -4.20 -7.21
CA PHE A 75 -7.49 -4.52 -8.45
C PHE A 75 -5.97 -4.69 -8.30
N PHE A 76 -5.41 -4.43 -7.10
CA PHE A 76 -3.99 -4.71 -6.88
C PHE A 76 -3.74 -6.21 -6.89
N THR A 77 -2.75 -6.65 -7.66
CA THR A 77 -2.31 -8.04 -7.76
C THR A 77 -0.88 -8.22 -7.27
N ASN A 78 -0.49 -9.45 -6.98
CA ASN A 78 0.91 -9.74 -6.70
C ASN A 78 1.75 -9.42 -7.95
N MET A 79 2.83 -8.65 -7.75
CA MET A 79 3.79 -8.41 -8.82
C MET A 79 4.45 -9.74 -9.21
N ASP A 80 4.56 -10.00 -10.50
CA ASP A 80 5.27 -11.19 -10.97
C ASP A 80 6.77 -11.14 -10.63
N GLU A 81 7.38 -12.30 -10.52
CA GLU A 81 8.76 -12.43 -10.03
C GLU A 81 9.79 -11.72 -10.93
N GLU A 82 9.56 -11.70 -12.23
CA GLU A 82 10.46 -11.07 -13.19
C GLU A 82 10.41 -9.54 -13.04
N SER A 83 9.22 -8.96 -13.03
CA SER A 83 9.01 -7.53 -12.76
C SER A 83 9.54 -7.12 -11.39
N ALA A 84 9.33 -7.96 -10.36
CA ALA A 84 9.84 -7.70 -9.02
C ALA A 84 11.38 -7.68 -8.98
N LYS A 85 12.06 -8.58 -9.70
CA LYS A 85 13.53 -8.59 -9.80
C LYS A 85 14.08 -7.34 -10.48
N ILE A 86 13.40 -6.86 -11.51
CA ILE A 86 13.80 -5.65 -12.24
C ILE A 86 13.58 -4.41 -11.37
N LYS A 87 12.42 -4.30 -10.75
CA LYS A 87 12.02 -3.09 -10.00
C LYS A 87 12.68 -2.99 -8.63
N TYR A 88 12.90 -4.13 -7.97
CA TYR A 88 13.51 -4.28 -6.66
C TYR A 88 14.71 -5.24 -6.73
N PRO A 89 15.86 -4.82 -7.27
CA PRO A 89 16.98 -5.70 -7.57
C PRO A 89 17.80 -6.18 -6.35
N MET A 90 17.38 -5.82 -5.13
CA MET A 90 18.03 -6.25 -3.89
C MET A 90 17.78 -7.75 -3.61
N GLU A 91 18.72 -8.41 -2.95
CA GLU A 91 18.58 -9.83 -2.56
C GLU A 91 17.42 -10.02 -1.56
N GLN A 92 17.31 -9.13 -0.57
CA GLN A 92 16.22 -9.10 0.40
C GLN A 92 15.09 -8.22 -0.13
N ARG A 93 14.29 -8.78 -1.04
CA ARG A 93 13.07 -8.12 -1.51
C ARG A 93 11.95 -8.23 -0.49
N PRO A 94 10.99 -7.27 -0.48
CA PRO A 94 9.77 -7.41 0.30
C PRO A 94 9.05 -8.75 0.02
N GLU A 95 8.54 -9.37 1.05
CA GLU A 95 7.83 -10.66 0.93
C GLU A 95 6.52 -10.52 0.15
N THR A 96 5.89 -9.36 0.30
CA THR A 96 4.68 -9.01 -0.44
C THR A 96 4.95 -7.77 -1.28
N ILE A 97 4.68 -7.86 -2.57
CA ILE A 97 4.68 -6.72 -3.49
C ILE A 97 3.38 -6.77 -4.28
N LEU A 98 2.45 -5.88 -3.94
CA LEU A 98 1.22 -5.67 -4.70
C LEU A 98 1.38 -4.49 -5.64
N THR A 99 0.79 -4.58 -6.81
CA THR A 99 0.92 -3.55 -7.85
C THR A 99 -0.41 -3.33 -8.57
N ASP A 100 -0.59 -2.13 -9.09
CA ASP A 100 -1.64 -1.82 -10.05
C ASP A 100 -1.31 -2.45 -11.42
N PRO A 101 -2.27 -2.54 -12.37
CA PRO A 101 -2.05 -3.13 -13.69
C PRO A 101 -0.92 -2.49 -14.49
N THR A 102 -0.57 -1.24 -14.20
CA THR A 102 0.51 -0.52 -14.90
C THR A 102 1.88 -0.77 -14.28
N GLY A 103 1.94 -1.39 -13.11
CA GLY A 103 3.16 -1.52 -12.32
C GLY A 103 3.65 -0.22 -11.68
N ALA A 104 2.91 0.88 -11.80
CA ALA A 104 3.37 2.20 -11.36
C ALA A 104 3.05 2.49 -9.88
N VAL A 105 1.93 1.99 -9.39
CA VAL A 105 1.50 2.17 -7.99
C VAL A 105 1.66 0.85 -7.25
N ASN A 106 2.38 0.88 -6.12
CA ASN A 106 2.70 -0.36 -5.43
C ASN A 106 2.51 -0.25 -3.92
N PHE A 107 2.16 -1.38 -3.32
CA PHE A 107 2.20 -1.61 -1.89
C PHE A 107 3.16 -2.76 -1.59
N LEU A 108 4.01 -2.56 -0.60
CA LEU A 108 5.03 -3.52 -0.18
C LEU A 108 4.92 -3.79 1.31
N LEU A 109 5.17 -5.02 1.71
CA LEU A 109 5.22 -5.41 3.12
C LEU A 109 6.43 -6.32 3.34
N SER A 110 7.18 -6.05 4.40
CA SER A 110 8.36 -6.82 4.81
C SER A 110 8.36 -7.05 6.31
N ASP A 111 8.58 -8.29 6.71
CA ASP A 111 9.00 -8.60 8.05
C ASP A 111 10.52 -8.31 8.15
N LEU A 112 10.89 -7.38 9.02
CA LEU A 112 12.29 -7.09 9.31
C LEU A 112 12.70 -7.99 10.47
N GLU A 113 13.71 -8.83 10.32
CA GLU A 113 14.14 -9.77 11.37
C GLU A 113 14.72 -9.09 12.62
N GLN A 114 14.45 -7.79 12.80
CA GLN A 114 14.89 -6.99 13.93
C GLN A 114 13.89 -7.09 15.08
N GLU A 115 14.35 -7.59 16.24
CA GLU A 115 13.55 -7.56 17.46
C GLU A 115 13.36 -6.13 17.95
N ILE A 116 12.12 -5.75 18.24
CA ILE A 116 11.74 -4.45 18.76
C ILE A 116 10.55 -4.55 19.73
N THR A 117 10.37 -3.50 20.51
CA THR A 117 9.14 -3.26 21.28
C THR A 117 8.23 -2.26 20.56
N ASN A 118 6.98 -2.14 21.00
CA ASN A 118 6.03 -1.17 20.44
C ASN A 118 6.54 0.29 20.50
N ASP A 119 7.40 0.63 21.43
CA ASP A 119 7.95 1.99 21.59
C ASP A 119 9.10 2.28 20.62
N ASP A 120 9.67 1.28 19.97
CA ASP A 120 10.86 1.40 19.12
C ASP A 120 10.55 1.80 17.66
N ALA A 121 9.30 1.90 17.27
CA ALA A 121 8.89 2.15 15.87
C ALA A 121 9.55 3.42 15.26
N GLU A 122 9.65 4.51 16.03
CA GLU A 122 10.30 5.75 15.58
C GLU A 122 11.81 5.56 15.38
N MET A 123 12.46 4.82 16.27
CA MET A 123 13.88 4.50 16.16
C MET A 123 14.18 3.68 14.89
N VAL A 124 13.35 2.68 14.59
CA VAL A 124 13.47 1.87 13.35
C VAL A 124 13.35 2.76 12.12
N ARG A 125 12.32 3.62 12.06
CA ARG A 125 12.11 4.58 10.97
C ARG A 125 13.35 5.46 10.77
N ASP A 126 13.87 6.05 11.82
CA ASP A 126 14.97 7.03 11.74
C ASP A 126 16.29 6.37 11.33
N ASN A 127 16.56 5.17 11.85
CA ASN A 127 17.71 4.37 11.48
C ASN A 127 17.65 4.00 10.00
N LEU A 128 16.51 3.47 9.54
CA LEU A 128 16.35 3.07 8.14
C LEU A 128 16.43 4.26 7.20
N LEU A 129 15.78 5.37 7.52
CA LEU A 129 15.87 6.61 6.74
C LEU A 129 17.33 7.10 6.63
N THR A 130 18.10 6.99 7.69
CA THR A 130 19.53 7.35 7.70
C THR A 130 20.33 6.45 6.74
N ILE A 131 20.10 5.14 6.79
CA ILE A 131 20.76 4.18 5.90
C ILE A 131 20.36 4.45 4.44
N MET A 132 19.07 4.59 4.16
CA MET A 132 18.56 4.85 2.83
C MET A 132 19.16 6.12 2.20
N ARG A 133 19.31 7.21 2.99
CA ARG A 133 19.92 8.45 2.51
C ARG A 133 21.42 8.34 2.23
N ARG A 134 22.12 7.44 2.90
CA ARG A 134 23.53 7.14 2.61
C ARG A 134 23.66 6.40 1.28
N VAL A 135 22.77 5.44 1.03
CA VAL A 135 22.76 4.65 -0.22
C VAL A 135 22.24 5.46 -1.39
N ASN A 136 21.18 6.24 -1.17
CA ASN A 136 20.59 7.12 -2.18
C ASN A 136 20.48 8.57 -1.69
N PRO A 137 21.52 9.40 -1.95
CA PRO A 137 21.49 10.82 -1.56
C PRO A 137 20.40 11.65 -2.25
N GLY A 138 19.74 11.10 -3.26
CA GLY A 138 18.60 11.73 -3.95
C GLY A 138 17.29 11.70 -3.16
N ILE A 139 17.21 10.91 -2.07
CA ILE A 139 16.04 10.87 -1.20
C ILE A 139 15.80 12.23 -0.54
N ARG A 140 14.57 12.71 -0.66
CA ARG A 140 14.11 13.99 -0.09
C ARG A 140 12.96 13.71 0.89
N PRO A 141 13.23 13.62 2.20
CA PRO A 141 12.19 13.53 3.22
C PRO A 141 11.26 14.75 3.14
N GLN A 142 9.97 14.52 3.28
CA GLN A 142 8.92 15.54 3.25
C GLN A 142 8.30 15.69 4.63
N SER A 143 7.92 14.60 5.27
CA SER A 143 7.41 14.58 6.63
C SER A 143 7.72 13.26 7.33
N THR A 144 7.72 13.31 8.64
CA THR A 144 7.75 12.14 9.53
C THR A 144 6.68 12.31 10.59
N GLY A 145 6.13 11.21 11.08
CA GLY A 145 5.15 11.24 12.15
C GLY A 145 5.04 9.91 12.87
N LYS A 146 4.15 9.90 13.85
CA LYS A 146 3.72 8.71 14.57
C LYS A 146 2.23 8.79 14.81
N GLU A 147 1.54 7.69 14.61
CA GLU A 147 0.12 7.51 14.94
C GLU A 147 -0.05 6.28 15.84
N ILE A 148 -1.09 6.28 16.64
CA ILE A 148 -1.51 5.09 17.40
C ILE A 148 -2.66 4.47 16.61
N ILE A 149 -2.46 3.26 16.10
CA ILE A 149 -3.46 2.53 15.33
C ILE A 149 -3.78 1.22 16.06
N GLY A 150 -4.99 1.14 16.59
CA GLY A 150 -5.30 0.09 17.57
C GLY A 150 -4.46 0.27 18.82
N ASP A 151 -3.64 -0.72 19.13
CA ASP A 151 -2.67 -0.71 20.25
C ASP A 151 -1.23 -0.49 19.81
N LYS A 152 -0.99 -0.30 18.50
CA LYS A 152 0.35 -0.19 17.91
C LYS A 152 0.78 1.26 17.70
N ASN A 153 2.01 1.56 18.09
CA ASN A 153 2.73 2.76 17.66
C ASN A 153 3.20 2.56 16.21
N VAL A 154 2.68 3.35 15.30
CA VAL A 154 3.03 3.30 13.86
C VAL A 154 3.81 4.55 13.52
N ALA A 155 5.10 4.42 13.32
CA ALA A 155 5.95 5.51 12.88
C ALA A 155 6.01 5.54 11.35
N TYR A 156 5.89 6.72 10.73
CA TYR A 156 5.92 6.82 9.27
C TYR A 156 6.88 7.92 8.78
N VAL A 157 7.26 7.81 7.53
CA VAL A 157 8.00 8.82 6.78
C VAL A 157 7.46 8.93 5.36
N GLU A 158 7.22 10.18 4.95
CA GLU A 158 6.99 10.53 3.54
C GLU A 158 8.30 11.02 2.92
N PHE A 159 8.62 10.53 1.74
CA PHE A 159 9.78 11.04 0.99
C PHE A 159 9.58 10.87 -0.52
N SER A 160 10.38 11.58 -1.29
CA SER A 160 10.50 11.35 -2.72
C SER A 160 11.94 11.01 -3.10
N ASN A 161 12.08 10.22 -4.15
CA ASN A 161 13.36 9.90 -4.75
C ASN A 161 13.29 10.00 -6.28
N PRO A 162 14.38 10.39 -6.95
CA PRO A 162 14.46 10.35 -8.39
C PRO A 162 14.49 8.90 -8.88
N THR A 163 13.87 8.66 -10.04
CA THR A 163 13.91 7.40 -10.80
C THR A 163 14.27 7.71 -12.25
N MET A 164 14.49 6.70 -13.06
CA MET A 164 14.77 6.89 -14.49
C MET A 164 13.60 7.61 -15.20
N ASP A 165 12.38 7.33 -14.79
CA ASP A 165 11.14 7.84 -15.41
C ASP A 165 10.55 9.05 -14.68
N GLY A 166 11.29 9.67 -13.76
CA GLY A 166 10.83 10.86 -13.03
C GLY A 166 11.07 10.82 -11.53
N LYS A 167 10.05 11.09 -10.74
CA LYS A 167 10.12 11.05 -9.28
C LYS A 167 9.06 10.12 -8.71
N LEU A 168 9.46 9.30 -7.76
CA LEU A 168 8.59 8.44 -6.99
C LEU A 168 8.31 9.07 -5.61
N TYR A 169 7.06 9.11 -5.22
CA TYR A 169 6.63 9.37 -3.85
C TYR A 169 6.56 8.06 -3.10
N ASN A 170 6.94 8.08 -1.83
CA ASN A 170 6.87 6.95 -0.92
C ASN A 170 6.26 7.40 0.42
N LEU A 171 5.36 6.58 0.95
CA LEU A 171 4.94 6.56 2.33
C LEU A 171 5.41 5.24 2.91
N MET A 172 6.40 5.27 3.80
CA MET A 172 6.85 4.07 4.54
C MET A 172 6.39 4.17 5.98
N PHE A 173 5.98 3.05 6.55
CA PHE A 173 5.57 2.98 7.95
C PHE A 173 6.16 1.74 8.62
N PHE A 174 6.32 1.84 9.94
CA PHE A 174 7.00 0.87 10.77
C PHE A 174 6.21 0.65 12.05
N LEU A 175 6.08 -0.59 12.46
CA LEU A 175 5.42 -0.97 13.71
C LEU A 175 6.02 -2.26 14.25
N GLU A 176 5.73 -2.54 15.51
CA GLU A 176 6.00 -3.84 16.11
C GLU A 176 4.86 -4.83 15.79
N ALA A 177 5.21 -6.04 15.37
CA ALA A 177 4.32 -7.17 15.22
C ALA A 177 5.04 -8.44 15.74
N GLU A 178 4.47 -9.09 16.76
CA GLU A 178 5.02 -10.31 17.39
C GLU A 178 6.50 -10.19 17.85
N GLY A 179 6.84 -9.03 18.41
CA GLY A 179 8.19 -8.76 18.91
C GLY A 179 9.21 -8.37 17.83
N LYS A 180 8.77 -8.24 16.57
CA LYS A 180 9.63 -7.88 15.43
C LYS A 180 9.14 -6.62 14.72
N ALA A 181 10.07 -5.96 14.01
CA ALA A 181 9.75 -4.82 13.17
C ALA A 181 9.08 -5.26 11.86
N LEU A 182 7.89 -4.71 11.61
CA LEU A 182 7.19 -4.82 10.34
C LEU A 182 7.30 -3.49 9.60
N MET A 183 7.59 -3.54 8.31
CA MET A 183 7.68 -2.38 7.42
C MET A 183 6.65 -2.50 6.30
N GLY A 184 5.77 -1.51 6.20
CA GLY A 184 4.92 -1.30 5.03
C GLY A 184 5.41 -0.12 4.19
N SER A 185 5.19 -0.17 2.90
CA SER A 185 5.51 0.95 2.00
C SER A 185 4.48 1.05 0.88
N PHE A 186 3.96 2.24 0.68
CA PHE A 186 3.18 2.60 -0.49
C PHE A 186 4.05 3.51 -1.38
N ASN A 187 4.02 3.31 -2.69
CA ASN A 187 4.69 4.22 -3.61
C ASN A 187 3.89 4.45 -4.90
N CYS A 188 4.02 5.65 -5.43
CA CYS A 188 3.40 6.03 -6.69
C CYS A 188 4.24 7.13 -7.40
N PRO A 189 4.10 7.32 -8.73
CA PRO A 189 4.65 8.47 -9.41
C PRO A 189 4.19 9.78 -8.76
N THR A 190 5.09 10.75 -8.63
CA THR A 190 4.75 12.05 -8.00
C THR A 190 3.60 12.79 -8.72
N LYS A 191 3.41 12.55 -10.03
CA LYS A 191 2.28 13.11 -10.79
C LYS A 191 0.92 12.61 -10.30
N SER A 192 0.87 11.38 -9.78
CA SER A 192 -0.33 10.72 -9.24
C SER A 192 -0.56 11.02 -7.75
N LEU A 193 0.40 11.66 -7.07
CA LEU A 193 0.34 11.92 -5.62
C LEU A 193 -0.93 12.63 -5.17
N LYS A 194 -1.42 13.60 -5.95
CA LYS A 194 -2.64 14.35 -5.62
C LYS A 194 -3.88 13.47 -5.45
N TYR A 195 -3.87 12.29 -6.05
CA TYR A 195 -4.97 11.32 -5.98
C TYR A 195 -4.71 10.25 -4.91
N TRP A 196 -3.43 9.86 -4.75
CA TRP A 196 -3.04 8.71 -3.92
C TRP A 196 -2.61 9.08 -2.50
N LYS A 197 -2.30 10.36 -2.21
CA LYS A 197 -1.80 10.74 -0.87
C LYS A 197 -2.80 10.38 0.23
N LYS A 198 -4.06 10.81 0.11
CA LYS A 198 -5.10 10.51 1.09
C LYS A 198 -5.36 9.00 1.19
N PRO A 199 -5.61 8.26 0.09
CA PRO A 199 -5.78 6.81 0.15
C PRO A 199 -4.60 6.07 0.79
N ALA A 200 -3.36 6.46 0.51
CA ALA A 200 -2.17 5.81 1.08
C ALA A 200 -2.14 5.93 2.62
N PHE A 201 -2.48 7.11 3.15
CA PHE A 201 -2.60 7.31 4.60
C PHE A 201 -3.79 6.52 5.19
N GLU A 202 -4.96 6.55 4.54
CA GLU A 202 -6.12 5.78 4.99
C GLU A 202 -5.82 4.27 4.97
N MET A 203 -5.08 3.77 3.97
CA MET A 203 -4.60 2.38 3.94
C MET A 203 -3.71 2.09 5.15
N MET A 204 -2.69 2.90 5.41
CA MET A 204 -1.85 2.75 6.61
C MET A 204 -2.70 2.77 7.89
N GLN A 205 -3.65 3.69 8.02
CA GLN A 205 -4.53 3.81 9.18
C GLN A 205 -5.51 2.64 9.34
N SER A 206 -5.76 1.87 8.28
CA SER A 206 -6.61 0.68 8.32
C SER A 206 -5.91 -0.57 8.82
N LEU A 207 -4.59 -0.51 9.04
CA LEU A 207 -3.80 -1.66 9.46
C LEU A 207 -4.27 -2.26 10.78
N ARG A 208 -4.19 -3.59 10.88
CA ARG A 208 -4.43 -4.33 12.12
C ARG A 208 -3.40 -5.44 12.25
N VAL A 209 -2.76 -5.53 13.39
CA VAL A 209 -1.99 -6.72 13.80
C VAL A 209 -2.98 -7.71 14.43
N ILE A 210 -2.93 -8.95 14.01
CA ILE A 210 -3.82 -10.01 14.46
C ILE A 210 -2.97 -10.98 15.28
N GLU A 211 -3.16 -10.96 16.58
CA GLU A 211 -2.53 -11.94 17.47
C GLU A 211 -3.22 -13.31 17.27
N LEU A 212 -2.47 -14.29 16.80
CA LEU A 212 -2.97 -15.64 16.70
C LEU A 212 -2.97 -16.25 18.12
N GLU A 213 -4.14 -16.46 18.70
CA GLU A 213 -4.27 -17.22 19.94
C GLU A 213 -3.72 -18.64 19.70
N ILE A 214 -2.61 -18.96 20.35
CA ILE A 214 -2.12 -20.35 20.40
C ILE A 214 -3.10 -21.11 21.31
N ILE A 215 -4.06 -21.78 20.69
CA ILE A 215 -4.92 -22.74 21.39
C ILE A 215 -4.02 -23.93 21.78
N ASN A 216 -3.60 -23.95 23.05
CA ASN A 216 -2.88 -25.06 23.66
C ASN A 216 -3.82 -26.22 23.96
#